data_f33ac940300ba7dab81419afe52b845f
#
_entry.id   f33ac940300ba7dab81419afe52b845f
#
_cell.length_a   1.000
_cell.length_b   1.000
_cell.length_c   1.000
_cell.angle_alpha   90.00
_cell.angle_beta   90.00
_cell.angle_gamma   90.00
#
_symmetry.space_group_name_H-M   'P 1'
#
loop_
_entity.id
_entity.type
_entity.pdbx_description
1 polymer ?
#
loop_
_entity_poly.entity_id
_entity_poly.type
_entity_poly.pdbx_seq_one_letter_code
_entity_poly.pdbx_strand_id
1 'polypeptide(L)'
;MSEINSIANGTYTIGQTSATNFVAGHGIKIDEPSAGTVRIANDETVLYDSSALISMDKALGTTFNISEPVTNFEKFKVYYTRFPWTDQCPTHQIQEFDATVPVNVIVLHTSFATSTATNTSWYYCAETITDVSGTTWKLNSCSQMQLPNGNIDSSHIYLKPYKVIGINRISGGNE
;
A
#
# COMPACT_ATOMS: atom_id res chain seq x y z
N MET A 1 -21.18 -14.55 -30.84
CA MET A 1 -20.31 -13.81 -29.87
C MET A 1 -19.91 -14.80 -28.78
N SER A 2 -18.64 -15.08 -28.62
CA SER A 2 -18.18 -15.87 -27.49
C SER A 2 -18.04 -14.94 -26.28
N GLU A 3 -18.84 -15.19 -25.26
CA GLU A 3 -18.70 -14.48 -23.99
C GLU A 3 -17.45 -14.98 -23.28
N ILE A 4 -16.60 -14.05 -22.86
CA ILE A 4 -15.46 -14.36 -21.98
C ILE A 4 -15.97 -14.25 -20.54
N ASN A 5 -16.24 -15.38 -19.90
CA ASN A 5 -16.83 -15.43 -18.57
C ASN A 5 -15.83 -15.26 -17.43
N SER A 6 -14.54 -15.29 -17.71
CA SER A 6 -13.48 -15.00 -16.74
C SER A 6 -12.23 -14.53 -17.46
N ILE A 7 -11.66 -13.43 -16.98
CA ILE A 7 -10.41 -12.89 -17.52
C ILE A 7 -9.41 -12.84 -16.36
N ALA A 8 -8.30 -13.55 -16.50
CA ALA A 8 -7.16 -13.41 -15.61
C ALA A 8 -6.28 -12.25 -16.08
N ASN A 9 -5.53 -11.63 -15.16
CA ASN A 9 -4.53 -10.64 -15.53
C ASN A 9 -3.56 -11.23 -16.56
N GLY A 10 -3.31 -10.50 -17.65
CA GLY A 10 -2.43 -10.99 -18.70
C GLY A 10 -2.40 -10.11 -19.95
N THR A 11 -1.60 -10.57 -20.89
CA THR A 11 -1.52 -9.96 -22.21
C THR A 11 -2.14 -10.93 -23.24
N TYR A 12 -3.05 -10.43 -24.02
CA TYR A 12 -3.79 -11.20 -25.02
C TYR A 12 -3.53 -10.66 -26.42
N THR A 13 -3.27 -11.58 -27.34
CA THR A 13 -3.16 -11.23 -28.77
C THR A 13 -4.49 -11.46 -29.45
N ILE A 14 -5.01 -10.39 -30.07
CA ILE A 14 -6.26 -10.47 -30.83
C ILE A 14 -5.91 -10.72 -32.29
N GLY A 15 -6.35 -11.86 -32.82
CA GLY A 15 -6.21 -12.16 -34.24
C GLY A 15 -6.99 -11.15 -35.10
N GLN A 16 -6.56 -10.93 -36.35
CA GLN A 16 -7.08 -9.94 -37.31
C GLN A 16 -8.54 -10.17 -37.69
N THR A 17 -9.48 -9.99 -36.80
CA THR A 17 -10.90 -9.98 -37.21
C THR A 17 -11.63 -8.90 -36.44
N SER A 18 -12.10 -7.90 -37.22
CA SER A 18 -13.09 -6.86 -36.86
C SER A 18 -13.05 -6.32 -35.44
N ALA A 19 -13.00 -5.02 -35.32
CA ALA A 19 -12.97 -4.23 -34.10
C ALA A 19 -13.84 -4.83 -32.99
N THR A 20 -13.21 -5.52 -32.03
CA THR A 20 -13.87 -5.96 -30.82
C THR A 20 -13.66 -4.83 -29.80
N ASN A 21 -14.72 -4.14 -29.47
CA ASN A 21 -14.66 -3.14 -28.42
C ASN A 21 -14.61 -3.86 -27.06
N PHE A 22 -13.47 -3.81 -26.39
CA PHE A 22 -13.38 -4.21 -25.00
C PHE A 22 -13.77 -3.02 -24.13
N VAL A 23 -14.67 -3.24 -23.21
CA VAL A 23 -15.04 -2.25 -22.20
C VAL A 23 -14.54 -2.76 -20.86
N ALA A 24 -13.72 -1.96 -20.20
CA ALA A 24 -13.27 -2.28 -18.84
C ALA A 24 -14.47 -2.24 -17.89
N GLY A 25 -14.64 -3.32 -17.13
CA GLY A 25 -15.52 -3.33 -15.96
C GLY A 25 -14.82 -2.67 -14.78
N HIS A 26 -15.57 -2.54 -13.69
CA HIS A 26 -15.06 -2.01 -12.45
C HIS A 26 -13.82 -2.78 -11.96
N GLY A 27 -12.76 -2.06 -11.57
CA GLY A 27 -11.51 -2.65 -11.09
C GLY A 27 -10.63 -3.31 -12.16
N ILE A 28 -10.97 -3.14 -13.44
CA ILE A 28 -10.22 -3.69 -14.57
C ILE A 28 -9.63 -2.56 -15.40
N LYS A 29 -8.35 -2.62 -15.65
CA LYS A 29 -7.65 -1.80 -16.62
C LYS A 29 -7.44 -2.57 -17.91
N ILE A 30 -7.81 -1.98 -19.02
CA ILE A 30 -7.53 -2.50 -20.36
C ILE A 30 -6.64 -1.48 -21.09
N ASP A 31 -5.50 -1.92 -21.59
CA ASP A 31 -4.63 -1.10 -22.42
C ASP A 31 -4.15 -1.90 -23.63
N GLU A 32 -3.69 -1.18 -24.66
CA GLU A 32 -3.18 -1.73 -25.91
C GLU A 32 -1.69 -1.37 -26.03
N PRO A 33 -0.78 -2.14 -25.41
CA PRO A 33 0.66 -1.84 -25.41
C PRO A 33 1.30 -1.89 -26.78
N SER A 34 0.67 -2.57 -27.74
CA SER A 34 1.06 -2.60 -29.17
C SER A 34 -0.14 -2.99 -30.02
N ALA A 35 -0.12 -2.63 -31.31
CA ALA A 35 -1.21 -2.94 -32.23
C ALA A 35 -1.53 -4.44 -32.21
N GLY A 36 -2.81 -4.77 -32.03
CA GLY A 36 -3.31 -6.14 -31.96
C GLY A 36 -3.03 -6.88 -30.66
N THR A 37 -2.51 -6.19 -29.64
CA THR A 37 -2.27 -6.76 -28.32
C THR A 37 -3.08 -6.03 -27.28
N VAL A 38 -3.91 -6.73 -26.52
CA VAL A 38 -4.68 -6.17 -25.42
C VAL A 38 -4.14 -6.73 -24.09
N ARG A 39 -3.83 -5.84 -23.18
CA ARG A 39 -3.47 -6.20 -21.82
C ARG A 39 -4.64 -5.90 -20.89
N ILE A 40 -5.00 -6.90 -20.10
CA ILE A 40 -6.03 -6.83 -19.09
C ILE A 40 -5.38 -7.03 -17.74
N ALA A 41 -5.57 -6.11 -16.82
CA ALA A 41 -4.97 -6.13 -15.50
C ALA A 41 -5.94 -5.57 -14.47
N ASN A 42 -5.64 -5.78 -13.19
CA ASN A 42 -6.30 -5.01 -12.13
C ASN A 42 -5.95 -3.53 -12.27
N ASP A 43 -6.90 -2.67 -11.96
CA ASP A 43 -6.68 -1.22 -11.93
C ASP A 43 -5.90 -0.84 -10.66
N GLU A 44 -4.61 -1.12 -10.69
CA GLU A 44 -3.67 -0.78 -9.62
C GLU A 44 -2.66 0.24 -10.14
N THR A 45 -2.45 1.30 -9.37
CA THR A 45 -1.47 2.35 -9.65
C THR A 45 -0.47 2.47 -8.51
N VAL A 46 0.82 2.37 -8.82
CA VAL A 46 1.87 2.58 -7.83
C VAL A 46 2.01 4.07 -7.55
N LEU A 47 1.70 4.49 -6.33
CA LEU A 47 1.74 5.89 -5.88
C LEU A 47 3.07 6.23 -5.21
N TYR A 48 3.68 5.25 -4.57
CA TYR A 48 4.97 5.35 -3.91
C TYR A 48 5.67 4.01 -3.97
N ASP A 49 6.93 4.00 -4.31
CA ASP A 49 7.79 2.83 -4.24
C ASP A 49 9.18 3.31 -3.88
N SER A 50 9.68 2.88 -2.74
CA SER A 50 11.02 3.24 -2.27
C SER A 50 11.80 1.98 -1.95
N SER A 51 12.81 1.69 -2.74
CA SER A 51 13.81 0.67 -2.44
C SER A 51 14.69 1.05 -1.24
N ALA A 52 14.82 2.35 -0.97
CA ALA A 52 15.47 2.86 0.22
C ALA A 52 14.45 2.97 1.35
N LEU A 53 14.43 2.01 2.25
CA LEU A 53 13.64 2.09 3.47
C LEU A 53 13.91 3.43 4.17
N ILE A 54 12.84 4.07 4.64
CA ILE A 54 12.97 5.27 5.47
C ILE A 54 13.92 4.94 6.63
N SER A 55 14.99 5.71 6.80
CA SER A 55 15.97 5.48 7.86
C SER A 55 15.34 5.58 9.25
N MET A 56 15.78 4.74 10.20
CA MET A 56 15.33 4.81 11.60
C MET A 56 15.74 6.09 12.30
N ASP A 57 16.81 6.71 11.83
CA ASP A 57 17.34 7.95 12.42
C ASP A 57 16.51 9.18 12.06
N LYS A 58 15.45 9.00 11.25
CA LYS A 58 14.56 10.11 10.94
C LYS A 58 13.60 10.36 12.08
N ALA A 59 13.58 11.60 12.53
CA ALA A 59 12.69 12.07 13.58
C ALA A 59 11.22 11.90 13.18
N LEU A 60 10.37 11.74 14.17
CA LEU A 60 8.93 11.92 14.02
C LEU A 60 8.66 13.25 13.28
N GLY A 61 7.67 13.26 12.41
CA GLY A 61 7.41 14.39 11.52
C GLY A 61 8.08 14.30 10.14
N THR A 62 8.87 13.25 9.88
CA THR A 62 9.40 12.98 8.53
C THR A 62 8.26 12.83 7.53
N THR A 63 8.42 13.46 6.37
CA THR A 63 7.47 13.38 5.25
C THR A 63 8.01 12.52 4.11
N PHE A 64 7.09 11.95 3.35
CA PHE A 64 7.37 11.33 2.06
C PHE A 64 6.25 11.67 1.08
N ASN A 65 6.56 11.67 -0.22
CA ASN A 65 5.63 12.07 -1.25
C ASN A 65 5.12 10.86 -2.02
N ILE A 66 3.82 10.84 -2.28
CA ILE A 66 3.16 9.96 -3.24
C ILE A 66 2.91 10.73 -4.54
N SER A 67 2.79 10.02 -5.66
CA SER A 67 2.69 10.63 -7.00
C SER A 67 1.37 11.38 -7.23
N GLU A 68 0.30 10.95 -6.57
CA GLU A 68 -1.02 11.56 -6.65
C GLU A 68 -1.87 11.22 -5.41
N PRO A 69 -2.93 11.98 -5.10
CA PRO A 69 -3.76 11.75 -3.93
C PRO A 69 -4.46 10.39 -3.97
N VAL A 70 -4.54 9.70 -2.83
CA VAL A 70 -5.29 8.44 -2.70
C VAL A 70 -6.79 8.61 -2.93
N THR A 71 -7.32 9.81 -2.78
CA THR A 71 -8.72 10.16 -3.06
C THR A 71 -9.11 10.01 -4.53
N ASN A 72 -8.15 9.81 -5.42
CA ASN A 72 -8.39 9.46 -6.82
C ASN A 72 -8.77 7.98 -7.01
N PHE A 73 -8.79 7.19 -5.94
CA PHE A 73 -9.02 5.76 -5.95
C PHE A 73 -10.13 5.38 -4.97
N GLU A 74 -10.72 4.21 -5.14
CA GLU A 74 -11.68 3.68 -4.18
C GLU A 74 -11.00 3.17 -2.92
N LYS A 75 -9.84 2.57 -3.09
CA LYS A 75 -9.04 1.99 -2.02
C LYS A 75 -7.56 2.25 -2.26
N PHE A 76 -6.78 2.09 -1.22
CA PHE A 76 -5.33 2.06 -1.33
C PHE A 76 -4.72 1.04 -0.37
N LYS A 77 -3.57 0.52 -0.74
CA LYS A 77 -2.76 -0.40 0.08
C LYS A 77 -1.48 0.28 0.48
N VAL A 78 -1.12 0.16 1.74
CA VAL A 78 0.18 0.55 2.25
C VAL A 78 0.96 -0.71 2.60
N TYR A 79 2.12 -0.85 1.98
CA TYR A 79 3.09 -1.88 2.28
C TYR A 79 4.12 -1.29 3.22
N TYR A 80 4.36 -1.94 4.33
CA TYR A 80 5.30 -1.46 5.33
C TYR A 80 6.05 -2.62 5.96
N THR A 81 7.19 -2.31 6.53
CA THR A 81 7.98 -3.26 7.29
C THR A 81 8.25 -2.71 8.67
N ARG A 82 8.32 -3.60 9.64
CA ARG A 82 8.89 -3.26 10.92
C ARG A 82 10.41 -3.24 10.80
N PHE A 83 11.03 -2.23 11.36
CA PHE A 83 12.48 -2.22 11.46
C PHE A 83 12.92 -3.20 12.56
N PRO A 84 13.77 -4.17 12.27
CA PRO A 84 14.31 -5.05 13.27
C PRO A 84 15.36 -4.31 14.11
N TRP A 85 15.25 -4.37 15.42
CA TRP A 85 16.37 -4.11 16.30
C TRP A 85 17.49 -5.15 16.13
N THR A 86 17.16 -6.26 15.53
CA THR A 86 18.06 -7.36 15.18
C THR A 86 17.53 -8.01 13.92
N ASP A 87 18.40 -8.61 13.13
CA ASP A 87 18.14 -9.28 11.85
C ASP A 87 17.05 -10.39 11.86
N GLN A 88 16.23 -10.48 12.88
CA GLN A 88 15.44 -11.68 13.16
C GLN A 88 14.03 -11.68 12.60
N CYS A 89 13.44 -10.59 12.11
CA CYS A 89 12.14 -10.65 11.43
C CYS A 89 11.84 -9.39 10.61
N PRO A 90 12.21 -9.34 9.34
CA PRO A 90 11.58 -8.40 8.42
C PRO A 90 10.16 -8.89 8.14
N THR A 91 9.19 -8.44 8.92
CA THR A 91 7.79 -8.73 8.62
C THR A 91 7.29 -7.69 7.64
N HIS A 92 7.14 -8.08 6.38
CA HIS A 92 6.39 -7.31 5.41
C HIS A 92 4.90 -7.41 5.75
N GLN A 93 4.27 -6.26 5.92
CA GLN A 93 2.85 -6.13 6.20
C GLN A 93 2.17 -5.36 5.09
N ILE A 94 0.90 -5.64 4.90
CA ILE A 94 0.04 -4.92 3.96
C ILE A 94 -1.23 -4.56 4.71
N GLN A 95 -1.62 -3.29 4.63
CA GLN A 95 -2.89 -2.83 5.16
C GLN A 95 -3.65 -2.10 4.06
N GLU A 96 -4.92 -2.44 3.90
CA GLU A 96 -5.82 -1.83 2.91
C GLU A 96 -6.75 -0.84 3.61
N PHE A 97 -7.01 0.28 2.95
CA PHE A 97 -7.85 1.37 3.41
C PHE A 97 -8.87 1.74 2.34
N ASP A 98 -10.05 2.14 2.77
CA ASP A 98 -11.07 2.73 1.92
C ASP A 98 -10.75 4.23 1.73
N ALA A 99 -10.62 4.66 0.48
CA ALA A 99 -10.32 6.05 0.14
C ALA A 99 -11.57 6.87 -0.21
N THR A 100 -12.74 6.23 -0.31
CA THR A 100 -14.02 6.91 -0.58
C THR A 100 -14.54 7.67 0.65
N VAL A 101 -14.07 7.31 1.85
CA VAL A 101 -14.34 8.03 3.09
C VAL A 101 -13.24 9.09 3.26
N PRO A 102 -13.58 10.33 3.66
CA PRO A 102 -12.57 11.35 3.93
C PRO A 102 -11.57 10.87 4.99
N VAL A 103 -10.39 10.46 4.55
CA VAL A 103 -9.32 9.94 5.42
C VAL A 103 -8.16 10.91 5.37
N ASN A 104 -7.86 11.54 6.50
CA ASN A 104 -6.66 12.36 6.64
C ASN A 104 -5.60 11.71 7.55
N VAL A 105 -5.99 10.65 8.25
CA VAL A 105 -5.12 9.94 9.19
C VAL A 105 -5.33 8.45 9.03
N ILE A 106 -4.24 7.70 8.93
CA ILE A 106 -4.25 6.23 8.98
C ILE A 106 -3.33 5.75 10.09
N VAL A 107 -3.61 4.56 10.59
CA VAL A 107 -2.76 3.89 11.57
C VAL A 107 -2.29 2.56 11.00
N LEU A 108 -0.99 2.44 10.81
CA LEU A 108 -0.34 1.16 10.53
C LEU A 108 -0.06 0.46 11.85
N HIS A 109 -0.26 -0.84 11.92
CA HIS A 109 0.00 -1.59 13.14
C HIS A 109 0.51 -3.00 12.86
N THR A 110 1.29 -3.54 13.78
CA THR A 110 1.73 -4.93 13.77
C THR A 110 1.97 -5.43 15.18
N SER A 111 1.88 -6.74 15.36
CA SER A 111 2.29 -7.41 16.59
C SER A 111 3.28 -8.51 16.26
N PHE A 112 4.20 -8.76 17.18
CA PHE A 112 5.19 -9.83 17.03
C PHE A 112 5.66 -10.30 18.41
N ALA A 113 6.23 -11.47 18.45
CA ALA A 113 6.85 -12.02 19.63
C ALA A 113 8.36 -12.17 19.40
N THR A 114 9.13 -11.87 20.44
CA THR A 114 10.53 -12.28 20.52
C THR A 114 10.66 -13.34 21.61
N SER A 115 11.30 -14.44 21.30
CA SER A 115 11.52 -15.51 22.26
C SER A 115 13.01 -15.70 22.47
N THR A 116 13.43 -15.71 23.72
CA THR A 116 14.73 -16.22 24.15
C THR A 116 14.52 -17.56 24.85
N ALA A 117 15.58 -18.29 25.15
CA ALA A 117 15.49 -19.60 25.80
C ALA A 117 14.69 -19.57 27.11
N THR A 118 14.56 -18.42 27.76
CA THR A 118 13.95 -18.25 29.09
C THR A 118 12.74 -17.33 29.14
N ASN A 119 12.52 -16.47 28.11
CA ASN A 119 11.45 -15.48 28.10
C ASN A 119 10.88 -15.24 26.71
N THR A 120 9.55 -15.09 26.64
CA THR A 120 8.85 -14.59 25.46
C THR A 120 8.27 -13.22 25.77
N SER A 121 8.63 -12.24 24.95
CA SER A 121 8.06 -10.90 25.01
C SER A 121 7.21 -10.65 23.77
N TRP A 122 6.03 -10.09 24.00
CA TRP A 122 5.13 -9.66 22.93
C TRP A 122 5.25 -8.15 22.73
N TYR A 123 5.22 -7.71 21.51
CA TYR A 123 5.27 -6.31 21.15
C TYR A 123 4.10 -5.96 20.26
N TYR A 124 3.55 -4.79 20.49
CA TYR A 124 2.59 -4.14 19.60
C TYR A 124 3.20 -2.82 19.13
N CYS A 125 3.22 -2.61 17.82
CA CYS A 125 3.70 -1.37 17.22
C CYS A 125 2.56 -0.71 16.47
N ALA A 126 2.45 0.61 16.61
CA ALA A 126 1.52 1.44 15.86
C ALA A 126 2.25 2.69 15.33
N GLU A 127 1.97 3.07 14.10
CA GLU A 127 2.47 4.27 13.43
C GLU A 127 1.29 5.06 12.90
N THR A 128 1.19 6.33 13.27
CA THR A 128 0.17 7.24 12.76
C THR A 128 0.75 8.06 11.61
N ILE A 129 0.11 7.98 10.45
CA ILE A 129 0.43 8.79 9.29
C ILE A 129 -0.67 9.81 9.09
N THR A 130 -0.30 11.09 8.96
CA THR A 130 -1.21 12.21 8.72
C THR A 130 -1.04 12.79 7.33
N ASP A 131 -1.97 13.68 6.95
CA ASP A 131 -2.02 14.37 5.65
C ASP A 131 -2.22 13.42 4.46
N VAL A 132 -2.90 12.29 4.72
CA VAL A 132 -3.10 11.20 3.76
C VAL A 132 -3.99 11.59 2.59
N SER A 133 -4.86 12.59 2.74
CA SER A 133 -5.68 13.13 1.64
C SER A 133 -4.87 13.89 0.59
N GLY A 134 -3.67 14.33 0.94
CA GLY A 134 -2.75 15.02 0.03
C GLY A 134 -1.68 14.11 -0.56
N THR A 135 -0.72 14.71 -1.24
CA THR A 135 0.42 14.00 -1.83
C THR A 135 1.65 13.96 -0.93
N THR A 136 1.68 14.72 0.16
CA THR A 136 2.79 14.73 1.12
C THR A 136 2.31 14.14 2.43
N TRP A 137 2.68 12.91 2.70
CA TRP A 137 2.31 12.17 3.91
C TRP A 137 3.35 12.37 5.01
N LYS A 138 2.89 12.44 6.25
CA LYS A 138 3.74 12.69 7.40
C LYS A 138 3.67 11.56 8.41
N LEU A 139 4.81 10.99 8.78
CA LEU A 139 4.96 10.06 9.91
C LEU A 139 4.87 10.86 11.20
N ASN A 140 3.70 10.84 11.84
CA ASN A 140 3.38 11.79 12.90
C ASN A 140 3.71 11.28 14.30
N SER A 141 3.37 10.03 14.59
CA SER A 141 3.65 9.42 15.88
C SER A 141 3.84 7.92 15.72
N CYS A 142 4.72 7.36 16.51
CA CYS A 142 4.93 5.92 16.60
C CYS A 142 4.96 5.49 18.06
N SER A 143 4.47 4.28 18.33
CA SER A 143 4.59 3.67 19.64
C SER A 143 4.90 2.18 19.50
N GLN A 144 5.78 1.70 20.38
CA GLN A 144 5.99 0.27 20.60
C GLN A 144 5.70 -0.05 22.05
N MET A 145 4.78 -0.97 22.26
CA MET A 145 4.43 -1.45 23.60
C MET A 145 4.97 -2.86 23.79
N GLN A 146 5.67 -3.09 24.89
CA GLN A 146 6.12 -4.43 25.30
C GLN A 146 5.17 -5.03 26.33
N LEU A 147 4.70 -6.24 26.08
CA LEU A 147 3.87 -7.00 27.00
C LEU A 147 4.69 -8.16 27.61
N PRO A 148 4.49 -8.49 28.90
CA PRO A 148 3.44 -7.96 29.81
C PRO A 148 3.82 -6.68 30.56
N ASN A 149 5.02 -6.15 30.38
CA ASN A 149 5.54 -5.07 31.23
C ASN A 149 4.88 -3.72 31.00
N GLY A 150 4.13 -3.54 29.89
CA GLY A 150 3.44 -2.29 29.56
C GLY A 150 4.37 -1.11 29.21
N ASN A 151 5.67 -1.36 29.05
CA ASN A 151 6.61 -0.31 28.66
C ASN A 151 6.27 0.19 27.25
N ILE A 152 6.14 1.50 27.08
CA ILE A 152 5.89 2.16 25.80
C ILE A 152 7.13 2.94 25.40
N ASP A 153 7.62 2.68 24.20
CA ASP A 153 8.65 3.49 23.56
C ASP A 153 8.02 4.22 22.36
N SER A 154 8.13 5.53 22.35
CA SER A 154 7.60 6.41 21.30
C SER A 154 8.69 7.30 20.66
N SER A 155 9.96 6.97 20.89
CA SER A 155 11.09 7.79 20.46
C SER A 155 11.53 7.53 19.02
N HIS A 156 11.07 6.44 18.41
CA HIS A 156 11.54 5.97 17.10
C HIS A 156 10.39 5.66 16.14
N ILE A 157 10.69 5.66 14.85
CA ILE A 157 9.79 5.16 13.81
C ILE A 157 10.01 3.64 13.70
N TYR A 158 9.02 2.86 14.14
CA TYR A 158 9.10 1.40 14.12
C TYR A 158 8.53 0.77 12.85
N LEU A 159 7.50 1.38 12.24
CA LEU A 159 6.87 0.91 11.03
C LEU A 159 7.21 1.82 9.86
N LYS A 160 7.71 1.24 8.78
CA LYS A 160 8.23 1.98 7.63
C LYS A 160 7.45 1.65 6.38
N PRO A 161 6.63 2.57 5.88
CA PRO A 161 6.06 2.45 4.57
C PRO A 161 7.16 2.39 3.51
N TYR A 162 7.04 1.46 2.57
CA TYR A 162 7.96 1.37 1.44
C TYR A 162 7.23 1.35 0.09
N LYS A 163 5.91 1.09 0.09
CA LYS A 163 5.12 1.12 -1.13
C LYS A 163 3.67 1.49 -0.83
N VAL A 164 3.07 2.29 -1.70
CA VAL A 164 1.65 2.63 -1.68
C VAL A 164 1.07 2.35 -3.06
N ILE A 165 -0.07 1.67 -3.11
CA ILE A 165 -0.78 1.35 -4.34
C ILE A 165 -2.22 1.87 -4.22
N GLY A 166 -2.66 2.66 -5.21
CA GLY A 166 -4.05 3.00 -5.41
C GLY A 166 -4.76 1.88 -6.18
N ILE A 167 -5.99 1.60 -5.84
CA ILE A 167 -6.80 0.51 -6.39
C ILE A 167 -8.12 1.09 -6.88
N ASN A 168 -8.51 0.70 -8.08
CA ASN A 168 -9.75 1.11 -8.72
C ASN A 168 -9.85 2.65 -8.81
N ARG A 169 -9.23 3.21 -9.81
CA ARG A 169 -9.29 4.65 -10.04
C ARG A 169 -10.75 5.10 -10.20
N ILE A 170 -11.14 6.10 -9.44
CA ILE A 170 -12.46 6.71 -9.56
C ILE A 170 -12.48 7.48 -10.88
N SER A 171 -13.28 6.99 -11.83
CA SER A 171 -13.50 7.66 -13.11
C SER A 171 -14.31 8.93 -12.87
N GLY A 172 -13.65 10.06 -12.75
CA GLY A 172 -14.31 11.32 -12.49
C GLY A 172 -13.32 12.47 -12.45
N GLY A 173 -12.88 12.92 -13.59
CA GLY A 173 -12.19 14.18 -13.66
C GLY A 173 -10.99 14.19 -14.57
N ASN A 174 -11.24 14.00 -15.83
CA ASN A 174 -10.57 14.70 -16.93
C ASN A 174 -11.36 14.40 -18.20
N GLU A 175 -12.45 15.12 -18.41
CA GLU A 175 -12.86 15.55 -19.73
C GLU A 175 -12.21 16.88 -20.05
#